data_cc146928b7cc1947765a85b3ed7b7879
#
_entry.id   cc146928b7cc1947765a85b3ed7b7879
#
_cell.length_a   1.000
_cell.length_b   1.000
_cell.length_c   1.000
_cell.angle_alpha   90.00
_cell.angle_beta   90.00
_cell.angle_gamma   90.00
#
_symmetry.space_group_name_H-M   'P 1'
#
loop_
_entity.id
_entity.type
_entity.pdbx_description
1 polymer ?
#
loop_
_entity_poly.entity_id
_entity_poly.type
_entity_poly.pdbx_seq_one_letter_code
_entity_poly.pdbx_strand_id
1 'polypeptide(L)'
;MIRRIEIVRAHINLVSPFRTSFATEVDRNLLYVRVVGDDEEGWGECVAMAAPLYSSEYVDGCEEVMKRYLIPMISASTTAEEFVQKSAAIRGNFMAKAAIEAALLDYQLRKANMSLANFLGATQTKVASGVSVGIQPTIDDLLRVVAEYRADGYVRIKLKIEPGLDIDRVRAVREAFGPDMLLQVDANAAYTVDDAAHLAKLDEFNLLLIEQPLPEEDIVGHVELSKRVGTPICLDESITSYDVARGALDINACSIINIKPGRVGGYLESKRIHDLCLSRGVPVWCGGMLETGIGRAANLALAALPGFTLPGDTSASKRYFTQDVTTPFEIVDGYIDVPNTVGIGVRPITEVLGAMTSRVDSYSITK
;
A
#
# COMPACT_ATOMS: atom_id res chain seq x y z
N MET A 1 -19.36 3.07 -23.32
CA MET A 1 -18.25 2.15 -23.70
C MET A 1 -16.94 2.86 -23.50
N ILE A 2 -15.83 2.11 -23.25
CA ILE A 2 -14.48 2.68 -23.17
C ILE A 2 -14.08 3.20 -24.55
N ARG A 3 -13.54 4.42 -24.62
CA ARG A 3 -13.11 5.10 -25.85
C ARG A 3 -11.60 5.18 -25.97
N ARG A 4 -10.93 5.44 -24.83
CA ARG A 4 -9.47 5.52 -24.75
C ARG A 4 -8.96 5.27 -23.35
N ILE A 5 -7.70 4.90 -23.29
CA ILE A 5 -6.92 4.83 -22.06
C ILE A 5 -5.86 5.92 -22.12
N GLU A 6 -5.70 6.66 -21.05
CA GLU A 6 -4.63 7.66 -20.93
C GLU A 6 -3.67 7.24 -19.82
N ILE A 7 -2.36 7.37 -20.09
CA ILE A 7 -1.31 7.30 -19.08
C ILE A 7 -0.87 8.75 -18.81
N VAL A 8 -1.04 9.17 -17.55
CA VAL A 8 -0.66 10.51 -17.11
C VAL A 8 0.60 10.39 -16.26
N ARG A 9 1.71 10.97 -16.73
CA ARG A 9 2.96 11.07 -15.99
C ARG A 9 2.97 12.37 -15.20
N ALA A 10 3.18 12.28 -13.90
CA ALA A 10 3.23 13.42 -13.00
C ALA A 10 4.39 13.31 -12.00
N HIS A 11 4.68 14.42 -11.31
CA HIS A 11 5.72 14.50 -10.29
C HIS A 11 5.23 15.32 -9.11
N ILE A 12 5.56 14.87 -7.88
CA ILE A 12 5.22 15.57 -6.65
C ILE A 12 6.35 15.41 -5.62
N ASN A 13 6.69 16.49 -4.92
CA ASN A 13 7.65 16.45 -3.82
C ASN A 13 7.01 15.95 -2.54
N LEU A 14 7.76 15.19 -1.73
CA LEU A 14 7.37 14.87 -0.37
C LEU A 14 7.63 16.06 0.56
N VAL A 15 6.82 16.22 1.60
CA VAL A 15 7.00 17.26 2.63
C VAL A 15 8.28 17.05 3.46
N SER A 16 8.76 15.81 3.53
CA SER A 16 10.02 15.44 4.19
C SER A 16 10.57 14.15 3.58
N PRO A 17 11.91 13.96 3.59
CA PRO A 17 12.51 12.70 3.14
C PRO A 17 11.97 11.52 3.93
N PHE A 18 11.72 10.40 3.22
CA PHE A 18 11.27 9.14 3.83
C PHE A 18 12.33 8.07 3.63
N ARG A 19 13.11 7.77 4.69
CA ARG A 19 14.20 6.80 4.67
C ARG A 19 13.71 5.43 5.16
N THR A 20 13.95 4.41 4.36
CA THR A 20 13.82 2.98 4.67
C THR A 20 15.21 2.33 4.77
N SER A 21 15.29 1.03 5.00
CA SER A 21 16.56 0.27 4.98
C SER A 21 17.24 0.26 3.60
N PHE A 22 16.49 0.42 2.50
CA PHE A 22 17.01 0.29 1.12
C PHE A 22 17.05 1.60 0.34
N ALA A 23 16.30 2.65 0.73
CA ALA A 23 16.19 3.89 -0.03
C ALA A 23 15.81 5.12 0.81
N THR A 24 15.99 6.30 0.22
CA THR A 24 15.41 7.55 0.74
C THR A 24 14.62 8.23 -0.39
N GLU A 25 13.30 8.31 -0.21
CA GLU A 25 12.40 9.01 -1.12
C GLU A 25 12.28 10.48 -0.72
N VAL A 26 12.43 11.38 -1.68
CA VAL A 26 12.26 12.83 -1.49
C VAL A 26 11.14 13.39 -2.37
N ASP A 27 10.76 12.66 -3.40
CA ASP A 27 9.70 12.96 -4.33
C ASP A 27 9.05 11.68 -4.86
N ARG A 28 7.97 11.84 -5.63
CA ARG A 28 7.31 10.73 -6.32
C ARG A 28 7.20 11.04 -7.82
N ASN A 29 7.72 10.13 -8.64
CA ASN A 29 7.38 10.02 -10.04
C ASN A 29 6.10 9.18 -10.15
N LEU A 30 5.01 9.79 -10.57
CA LEU A 30 3.69 9.19 -10.54
C LEU A 30 3.25 8.75 -11.95
N LEU A 31 2.55 7.63 -12.02
CA LEU A 31 1.79 7.22 -13.19
C LEU A 31 0.33 7.06 -12.78
N TYR A 32 -0.56 7.81 -13.44
CA TYR A 32 -1.99 7.54 -13.35
C TYR A 32 -2.47 6.90 -14.66
N VAL A 33 -3.41 5.99 -14.52
CA VAL A 33 -4.20 5.45 -15.62
C VAL A 33 -5.57 6.08 -15.57
N ARG A 34 -6.01 6.67 -16.70
CA ARG A 34 -7.36 7.20 -16.86
C ARG A 34 -8.08 6.41 -17.94
N VAL A 35 -9.17 5.77 -17.57
CA VAL A 35 -10.12 5.15 -18.49
C VAL A 35 -11.15 6.20 -18.85
N VAL A 36 -11.31 6.50 -20.15
CA VAL A 36 -12.27 7.48 -20.63
C VAL A 36 -13.33 6.78 -21.48
N GLY A 37 -14.57 6.86 -21.05
CA GLY A 37 -15.74 6.34 -21.77
C GLY A 37 -16.60 7.41 -22.40
N ASP A 38 -17.82 7.03 -22.78
CA ASP A 38 -18.82 7.95 -23.40
C ASP A 38 -19.30 8.99 -22.37
N ASP A 39 -19.62 8.55 -21.15
CA ASP A 39 -20.32 9.35 -20.16
C ASP A 39 -19.53 9.48 -18.84
N GLU A 40 -18.59 8.61 -18.59
CA GLU A 40 -17.81 8.54 -17.36
C GLU A 40 -16.33 8.32 -17.63
N GLU A 41 -15.53 8.52 -16.60
CA GLU A 41 -14.11 8.21 -16.54
C GLU A 41 -13.78 7.47 -15.25
N GLY A 42 -12.67 6.72 -15.26
CA GLY A 42 -12.15 6.05 -14.07
C GLY A 42 -10.66 6.27 -13.92
N TRP A 43 -10.18 6.30 -12.68
CA TRP A 43 -8.79 6.59 -12.32
C TRP A 43 -8.15 5.48 -11.50
N GLY A 44 -6.89 5.22 -11.79
CA GLY A 44 -6.03 4.33 -11.01
C GLY A 44 -4.63 4.90 -10.89
N GLU A 45 -3.96 4.61 -9.78
CA GLU A 45 -2.59 5.07 -9.48
C GLU A 45 -1.63 3.89 -9.48
N CYS A 46 -0.52 4.02 -10.22
CA CYS A 46 0.60 3.08 -10.16
C CYS A 46 1.56 3.52 -9.06
N VAL A 47 1.77 2.65 -8.10
CA VAL A 47 2.56 2.95 -6.90
C VAL A 47 4.05 2.62 -7.03
N ALA A 48 4.51 2.27 -8.23
CA ALA A 48 5.91 1.93 -8.49
C ALA A 48 6.83 3.11 -8.12
N MET A 49 8.00 2.77 -7.57
CA MET A 49 9.05 3.73 -7.24
C MET A 49 9.84 4.13 -8.48
N ALA A 50 10.63 5.18 -8.39
CA ALA A 50 11.50 5.62 -9.49
C ALA A 50 12.55 4.57 -9.87
N ALA A 51 13.04 3.81 -8.88
CA ALA A 51 14.01 2.74 -9.05
C ALA A 51 13.50 1.41 -8.49
N PRO A 52 13.96 0.26 -8.99
CA PRO A 52 13.52 -1.08 -8.56
C PRO A 52 14.21 -1.50 -7.25
N LEU A 53 13.91 -0.78 -6.15
CA LEU A 53 14.52 -1.02 -4.83
C LEU A 53 13.57 -1.66 -3.84
N TYR A 54 12.27 -1.42 -3.95
CA TYR A 54 11.25 -2.09 -3.15
C TYR A 54 10.82 -3.43 -3.78
N SER A 55 10.76 -3.47 -5.08
CA SER A 55 10.46 -4.67 -5.89
C SER A 55 11.18 -4.53 -7.22
N SER A 56 11.09 -5.55 -8.08
CA SER A 56 11.63 -5.50 -9.45
C SER A 56 10.92 -4.49 -10.35
N GLU A 57 9.76 -3.95 -9.94
CA GLU A 57 8.99 -2.97 -10.70
C GLU A 57 9.44 -1.55 -10.38
N TYR A 58 9.50 -0.71 -11.41
CA TYR A 58 9.78 0.71 -11.32
C TYR A 58 8.94 1.47 -12.35
N VAL A 59 8.78 2.76 -12.15
CA VAL A 59 7.79 3.56 -12.86
C VAL A 59 7.93 3.50 -14.38
N ASP A 60 9.16 3.57 -14.94
CA ASP A 60 9.36 3.52 -16.39
C ASP A 60 9.09 2.10 -16.95
N GLY A 61 9.47 1.06 -16.21
CA GLY A 61 9.15 -0.32 -16.56
C GLY A 61 7.64 -0.60 -16.55
N CYS A 62 6.93 -0.10 -15.52
CA CYS A 62 5.47 -0.19 -15.45
C CYS A 62 4.81 0.52 -16.64
N GLU A 63 5.26 1.73 -16.98
CA GLU A 63 4.74 2.48 -18.12
C GLU A 63 4.93 1.71 -19.43
N GLU A 64 6.11 1.15 -19.66
CA GLU A 64 6.42 0.38 -20.87
C GLU A 64 5.56 -0.89 -20.98
N VAL A 65 5.38 -1.62 -19.88
CA VAL A 65 4.52 -2.81 -19.85
C VAL A 65 3.06 -2.45 -20.07
N MET A 66 2.57 -1.37 -19.48
CA MET A 66 1.21 -0.87 -19.75
C MET A 66 1.00 -0.62 -21.23
N LYS A 67 1.91 0.12 -21.86
CA LYS A 67 1.82 0.52 -23.27
C LYS A 67 1.85 -0.66 -24.24
N ARG A 68 2.82 -1.55 -24.06
CA ARG A 68 3.08 -2.62 -25.03
C ARG A 68 2.21 -3.84 -24.85
N TYR A 69 1.82 -4.16 -23.62
CA TYR A 69 1.23 -5.46 -23.33
C TYR A 69 -0.15 -5.38 -22.68
N LEU A 70 -0.38 -4.44 -21.76
CA LEU A 70 -1.60 -4.45 -20.97
C LEU A 70 -2.73 -3.67 -21.65
N ILE A 71 -2.47 -2.44 -22.12
CA ILE A 71 -3.48 -1.62 -22.82
C ILE A 71 -4.00 -2.31 -24.10
N PRO A 72 -3.16 -2.98 -24.92
CA PRO A 72 -3.65 -3.72 -26.08
C PRO A 72 -4.64 -4.86 -25.78
N MET A 73 -4.74 -5.32 -24.53
CA MET A 73 -5.71 -6.33 -24.10
C MET A 73 -7.11 -5.75 -23.83
N ILE A 74 -7.23 -4.42 -23.79
CA ILE A 74 -8.45 -3.72 -23.41
C ILE A 74 -9.29 -3.43 -24.67
N SER A 75 -10.56 -3.82 -24.64
CA SER A 75 -11.56 -3.48 -25.65
C SER A 75 -12.58 -2.49 -25.07
N ALA A 76 -13.50 -2.01 -25.89
CA ALA A 76 -14.54 -1.07 -25.49
C ALA A 76 -15.48 -1.58 -24.38
N SER A 77 -15.56 -2.89 -24.17
CA SER A 77 -16.40 -3.54 -23.16
C SER A 77 -15.62 -4.24 -22.03
N THR A 78 -14.29 -4.18 -22.02
CA THR A 78 -13.47 -4.91 -21.05
C THR A 78 -13.80 -4.45 -19.64
N THR A 79 -14.10 -5.41 -18.76
CA THR A 79 -14.28 -5.19 -17.33
C THR A 79 -12.96 -5.39 -16.58
N ALA A 80 -12.89 -4.96 -15.32
CA ALA A 80 -11.73 -5.18 -14.47
C ALA A 80 -11.45 -6.68 -14.28
N GLU A 81 -12.50 -7.49 -14.08
CA GLU A 81 -12.40 -8.94 -13.92
C GLU A 81 -11.86 -9.61 -15.19
N GLU A 82 -12.36 -9.21 -16.37
CA GLU A 82 -11.85 -9.70 -17.65
C GLU A 82 -10.40 -9.29 -17.88
N PHE A 83 -10.04 -8.06 -17.51
CA PHE A 83 -8.65 -7.58 -17.58
C PHE A 83 -7.72 -8.41 -16.70
N VAL A 84 -8.09 -8.68 -15.44
CA VAL A 84 -7.32 -9.54 -14.53
C VAL A 84 -7.08 -10.92 -15.15
N GLN A 85 -8.13 -11.54 -15.73
CA GLN A 85 -8.01 -12.84 -16.39
C GLN A 85 -7.05 -12.80 -17.61
N LYS A 86 -7.20 -11.81 -18.48
CA LYS A 86 -6.36 -11.66 -19.69
C LYS A 86 -4.92 -11.34 -19.32
N SER A 87 -4.69 -10.44 -18.36
CA SER A 87 -3.36 -10.00 -17.94
C SER A 87 -2.60 -11.05 -17.14
N ALA A 88 -3.24 -12.14 -16.68
CA ALA A 88 -2.60 -13.25 -16.01
C ALA A 88 -1.48 -13.93 -16.85
N ALA A 89 -1.56 -13.83 -18.18
CA ALA A 89 -0.52 -14.31 -19.09
C ALA A 89 0.81 -13.53 -18.97
N ILE A 90 0.76 -12.27 -18.52
CA ILE A 90 1.94 -11.44 -18.28
C ILE A 90 2.47 -11.76 -16.88
N ARG A 91 3.73 -12.19 -16.78
CA ARG A 91 4.36 -12.54 -15.50
C ARG A 91 4.72 -11.27 -14.72
N GLY A 92 4.52 -11.28 -13.37
CA GLY A 92 4.81 -10.14 -12.52
C GLY A 92 4.07 -8.87 -12.94
N ASN A 93 4.73 -7.72 -12.85
CA ASN A 93 4.21 -6.41 -13.24
C ASN A 93 2.89 -6.08 -12.53
N PHE A 94 2.86 -6.37 -11.23
CA PHE A 94 1.66 -6.28 -10.41
C PHE A 94 1.22 -4.82 -10.22
N MET A 95 2.17 -3.87 -10.06
CA MET A 95 1.86 -2.46 -9.87
C MET A 95 1.28 -1.84 -11.14
N ALA A 96 1.81 -2.24 -12.31
CA ALA A 96 1.24 -1.85 -13.60
C ALA A 96 -0.18 -2.38 -13.80
N LYS A 97 -0.42 -3.65 -13.45
CA LYS A 97 -1.74 -4.30 -13.52
C LYS A 97 -2.73 -3.65 -12.56
N ALA A 98 -2.31 -3.42 -11.32
CA ALA A 98 -3.14 -2.82 -10.28
C ALA A 98 -3.65 -1.44 -10.68
N ALA A 99 -2.82 -0.60 -11.31
CA ALA A 99 -3.22 0.71 -11.77
C ALA A 99 -4.30 0.65 -12.86
N ILE A 100 -4.17 -0.27 -13.82
CA ILE A 100 -5.18 -0.45 -14.88
C ILE A 100 -6.46 -1.07 -14.30
N GLU A 101 -6.34 -2.08 -13.44
CA GLU A 101 -7.49 -2.70 -12.78
C GLU A 101 -8.27 -1.69 -11.96
N ALA A 102 -7.59 -0.85 -11.15
CA ALA A 102 -8.23 0.19 -10.36
C ALA A 102 -8.97 1.21 -11.24
N ALA A 103 -8.37 1.65 -12.36
CA ALA A 103 -9.01 2.57 -13.28
C ALA A 103 -10.24 1.97 -13.96
N LEU A 104 -10.19 0.69 -14.33
CA LEU A 104 -11.33 -0.03 -14.90
C LEU A 104 -12.44 -0.21 -13.85
N LEU A 105 -12.10 -0.59 -12.60
CA LEU A 105 -13.05 -0.68 -11.51
C LEU A 105 -13.73 0.67 -11.23
N ASP A 106 -12.96 1.75 -11.10
CA ASP A 106 -13.51 3.08 -10.86
C ASP A 106 -14.51 3.46 -11.98
N TYR A 107 -14.13 3.24 -13.25
CA TYR A 107 -15.00 3.48 -14.39
C TYR A 107 -16.30 2.67 -14.33
N GLN A 108 -16.21 1.36 -14.07
CA GLN A 108 -17.36 0.46 -13.97
C GLN A 108 -18.31 0.86 -12.84
N LEU A 109 -17.75 1.15 -11.67
CA LEU A 109 -18.51 1.49 -10.47
C LEU A 109 -19.20 2.84 -10.60
N ARG A 110 -18.58 3.84 -11.27
CA ARG A 110 -19.24 5.09 -11.60
C ARG A 110 -20.44 4.88 -12.50
N LYS A 111 -20.31 4.06 -13.53
CA LYS A 111 -21.44 3.72 -14.41
C LYS A 111 -22.53 2.95 -13.67
N ALA A 112 -22.19 2.13 -12.70
CA ALA A 112 -23.12 1.36 -11.89
C ALA A 112 -23.73 2.21 -10.71
N ASN A 113 -23.28 3.43 -10.54
CA ASN A 113 -23.66 4.29 -9.40
C ASN A 113 -23.36 3.61 -8.04
N MET A 114 -22.21 2.94 -7.93
CA MET A 114 -21.77 2.18 -6.75
C MET A 114 -20.43 2.70 -6.26
N SER A 115 -20.20 2.71 -4.94
CA SER A 115 -18.87 2.99 -4.38
C SER A 115 -17.99 1.75 -4.36
N LEU A 116 -16.65 1.93 -4.43
CA LEU A 116 -15.68 0.83 -4.29
C LEU A 116 -15.82 0.15 -2.92
N ALA A 117 -16.07 0.92 -1.85
CA ALA A 117 -16.29 0.39 -0.51
C ALA A 117 -17.46 -0.61 -0.49
N ASN A 118 -18.61 -0.24 -1.06
CA ASN A 118 -19.77 -1.13 -1.15
C ASN A 118 -19.49 -2.35 -2.04
N PHE A 119 -18.82 -2.16 -3.17
CA PHE A 119 -18.46 -3.26 -4.07
C PHE A 119 -17.56 -4.30 -3.40
N LEU A 120 -16.57 -3.85 -2.63
CA LEU A 120 -15.69 -4.76 -1.89
C LEU A 120 -16.34 -5.39 -0.67
N GLY A 121 -17.46 -4.84 -0.17
CA GLY A 121 -18.15 -5.35 1.02
C GLY A 121 -17.63 -4.73 2.32
N ALA A 122 -17.23 -3.45 2.28
CA ALA A 122 -16.82 -2.70 3.46
C ALA A 122 -17.95 -2.65 4.51
N THR A 123 -17.56 -2.81 5.77
CA THR A 123 -18.46 -2.75 6.92
C THR A 123 -18.19 -1.56 7.83
N GLN A 124 -17.05 -0.90 7.65
CA GLN A 124 -16.63 0.25 8.43
C GLN A 124 -16.77 1.54 7.61
N THR A 125 -17.15 2.62 8.27
CA THR A 125 -17.22 3.97 7.66
C THR A 125 -15.99 4.82 7.97
N LYS A 126 -15.13 4.35 8.88
CA LYS A 126 -13.88 4.96 9.31
C LYS A 126 -12.82 3.89 9.48
N VAL A 127 -11.58 4.21 9.15
CA VAL A 127 -10.43 3.31 9.26
C VAL A 127 -9.43 3.89 10.26
N ALA A 128 -8.99 3.07 11.21
CA ALA A 128 -7.94 3.46 12.16
C ALA A 128 -6.63 3.71 11.41
N SER A 129 -6.01 4.87 11.66
CA SER A 129 -4.83 5.31 10.92
C SER A 129 -3.56 5.10 11.71
N GLY A 130 -2.62 4.39 11.12
CA GLY A 130 -1.24 4.31 11.55
C GLY A 130 -0.33 5.20 10.70
N VAL A 131 0.89 5.39 11.19
CA VAL A 131 1.92 6.12 10.47
C VAL A 131 3.25 5.36 10.48
N SER A 132 3.96 5.42 9.35
CA SER A 132 5.31 4.90 9.21
C SER A 132 6.32 6.03 9.45
N VAL A 133 7.24 5.79 10.39
CA VAL A 133 8.36 6.68 10.72
C VAL A 133 9.60 6.15 10.03
N GLY A 134 10.13 6.92 9.08
CA GLY A 134 11.40 6.61 8.43
C GLY A 134 12.56 6.61 9.42
N ILE A 135 13.67 5.96 9.05
CA ILE A 135 14.88 5.93 9.88
C ILE A 135 15.39 7.36 10.10
N GLN A 136 15.46 7.76 11.38
CA GLN A 136 15.91 9.10 11.77
C GLN A 136 17.42 9.10 12.07
N PRO A 137 18.13 10.23 11.93
CA PRO A 137 19.55 10.32 12.23
C PRO A 137 19.88 9.98 13.69
N THR A 138 19.11 10.54 14.64
CA THR A 138 19.32 10.37 16.09
C THR A 138 18.08 9.83 16.78
N ILE A 139 18.23 9.34 18.02
CA ILE A 139 17.11 8.94 18.88
C ILE A 139 16.26 10.16 19.23
N ASP A 140 16.87 11.32 19.50
CA ASP A 140 16.15 12.56 19.81
C ASP A 140 15.25 12.99 18.64
N ASP A 141 15.73 12.92 17.41
CA ASP A 141 14.91 13.17 16.22
C ASP A 141 13.76 12.17 16.10
N LEU A 142 14.03 10.89 16.38
CA LEU A 142 13.00 9.85 16.37
C LEU A 142 11.91 10.15 17.40
N LEU A 143 12.27 10.45 18.64
CA LEU A 143 11.31 10.74 19.70
C LEU A 143 10.47 11.99 19.37
N ARG A 144 11.09 13.03 18.82
CA ARG A 144 10.40 14.24 18.37
C ARG A 144 9.37 13.92 17.29
N VAL A 145 9.76 13.18 16.24
CA VAL A 145 8.86 12.81 15.14
C VAL A 145 7.71 11.91 15.61
N VAL A 146 7.98 10.95 16.50
CA VAL A 146 6.93 10.11 17.10
C VAL A 146 5.95 10.95 17.93
N ALA A 147 6.46 11.92 18.71
CA ALA A 147 5.61 12.84 19.47
C ALA A 147 4.70 13.68 18.57
N GLU A 148 5.23 14.21 17.47
CA GLU A 148 4.47 14.98 16.47
C GLU A 148 3.34 14.13 15.88
N TYR A 149 3.60 12.88 15.45
CA TYR A 149 2.56 12.01 14.88
C TYR A 149 1.51 11.58 15.90
N ARG A 150 1.91 11.37 17.16
CA ARG A 150 0.93 11.12 18.21
C ARG A 150 0.04 12.35 18.49
N ALA A 151 0.61 13.54 18.45
CA ALA A 151 -0.15 14.80 18.56
C ALA A 151 -1.08 15.01 17.35
N ASP A 152 -0.68 14.55 16.15
CA ASP A 152 -1.53 14.52 14.96
C ASP A 152 -2.68 13.49 15.04
N GLY A 153 -2.67 12.60 16.04
CA GLY A 153 -3.74 11.65 16.32
C GLY A 153 -3.53 10.24 15.79
N TYR A 154 -2.37 9.90 15.23
CA TYR A 154 -2.10 8.53 14.78
C TYR A 154 -2.16 7.52 15.92
N VAL A 155 -2.95 6.45 15.74
CA VAL A 155 -3.18 5.44 16.79
C VAL A 155 -2.11 4.35 16.83
N ARG A 156 -1.38 4.15 15.74
CA ARG A 156 -0.29 3.18 15.65
C ARG A 156 0.96 3.83 15.05
N ILE A 157 2.12 3.58 15.67
CA ILE A 157 3.44 3.98 15.16
C ILE A 157 4.15 2.76 14.60
N LYS A 158 4.70 2.88 13.37
CA LYS A 158 5.59 1.89 12.74
C LYS A 158 6.97 2.50 12.57
N LEU A 159 7.99 1.87 13.15
CA LEU A 159 9.37 2.29 13.00
C LEU A 159 10.04 1.50 11.90
N LYS A 160 10.68 2.17 10.96
CA LYS A 160 11.61 1.53 10.04
C LYS A 160 12.89 1.20 10.81
N ILE A 161 13.35 -0.06 10.67
CA ILE A 161 14.55 -0.56 11.33
C ILE A 161 15.52 -1.16 10.32
N GLU A 162 16.79 -1.20 10.69
CA GLU A 162 17.88 -1.91 9.99
C GLU A 162 18.91 -2.35 11.03
N PRO A 163 19.82 -3.30 10.72
CA PRO A 163 20.86 -3.73 11.64
C PRO A 163 21.65 -2.56 12.25
N GLY A 164 21.67 -2.50 13.59
CA GLY A 164 22.32 -1.41 14.37
C GLY A 164 21.45 -0.17 14.57
N LEU A 165 20.28 -0.06 13.94
CA LEU A 165 19.32 1.03 14.13
C LEU A 165 17.94 0.46 14.48
N ASP A 166 17.88 -0.40 15.48
CA ASP A 166 16.72 -1.22 15.85
C ASP A 166 16.45 -1.20 17.36
N ILE A 167 17.03 -2.11 18.13
CA ILE A 167 16.70 -2.37 19.54
C ILE A 167 16.71 -1.11 20.41
N ASP A 168 17.79 -0.31 20.35
CA ASP A 168 17.92 0.88 21.20
C ASP A 168 16.90 1.97 20.82
N ARG A 169 16.54 2.05 19.56
CA ARG A 169 15.50 2.98 19.07
C ARG A 169 14.12 2.56 19.52
N VAL A 170 13.80 1.27 19.42
CA VAL A 170 12.53 0.71 19.89
C VAL A 170 12.43 0.88 21.41
N ARG A 171 13.51 0.62 22.16
CA ARG A 171 13.59 0.83 23.60
C ARG A 171 13.30 2.30 23.95
N ALA A 172 13.99 3.23 23.32
CA ALA A 172 13.82 4.66 23.58
C ALA A 172 12.38 5.12 23.33
N VAL A 173 11.76 4.66 22.23
CA VAL A 173 10.35 4.98 21.94
C VAL A 173 9.43 4.35 22.97
N ARG A 174 9.66 3.11 23.38
CA ARG A 174 8.84 2.42 24.39
C ARG A 174 8.94 3.07 25.76
N GLU A 175 10.14 3.47 26.18
CA GLU A 175 10.38 4.20 27.43
C GLU A 175 9.71 5.58 27.44
N ALA A 176 9.80 6.31 26.33
CA ALA A 176 9.23 7.66 26.23
C ALA A 176 7.70 7.68 26.16
N PHE A 177 7.06 6.70 25.51
CA PHE A 177 5.62 6.75 25.18
C PHE A 177 4.80 5.67 25.89
N GLY A 178 5.42 4.78 26.64
CA GLY A 178 4.76 3.78 27.47
C GLY A 178 4.37 2.49 26.74
N PRO A 179 3.92 1.47 27.51
CA PRO A 179 3.65 0.12 26.99
C PRO A 179 2.36 0.02 26.16
N ASP A 180 1.42 0.94 26.34
CA ASP A 180 0.08 0.86 25.72
C ASP A 180 0.05 1.45 24.32
N MET A 181 1.09 2.17 23.90
CA MET A 181 1.16 2.69 22.53
C MET A 181 1.27 1.53 21.53
N LEU A 182 0.37 1.48 20.53
CA LEU A 182 0.46 0.51 19.45
C LEU A 182 1.73 0.78 18.64
N LEU A 183 2.71 -0.10 18.78
CA LEU A 183 4.04 0.02 18.17
C LEU A 183 4.35 -1.24 17.36
N GLN A 184 4.86 -1.07 16.17
CA GLN A 184 5.38 -2.14 15.32
C GLN A 184 6.67 -1.69 14.63
N VAL A 185 7.42 -2.64 14.12
CA VAL A 185 8.64 -2.38 13.36
C VAL A 185 8.55 -2.98 11.96
N ASP A 186 9.27 -2.38 11.03
CA ASP A 186 9.34 -2.81 9.64
C ASP A 186 10.81 -2.81 9.19
N ALA A 187 11.29 -3.98 8.86
CA ALA A 187 12.68 -4.23 8.50
C ALA A 187 12.96 -4.14 6.99
N ASN A 188 11.91 -4.18 6.15
CA ASN A 188 12.06 -4.20 4.69
C ASN A 188 13.18 -5.15 4.23
N ALA A 189 13.14 -6.40 4.69
CA ALA A 189 14.06 -7.48 4.32
C ALA A 189 15.54 -7.25 4.71
N ALA A 190 15.83 -6.43 5.73
CA ALA A 190 17.20 -6.04 6.07
C ALA A 190 17.98 -7.08 6.88
N TYR A 191 17.36 -8.18 7.33
CA TYR A 191 17.98 -9.20 8.18
C TYR A 191 18.04 -10.55 7.48
N THR A 192 18.74 -11.48 8.12
CA THR A 192 18.82 -12.89 7.71
C THR A 192 18.33 -13.80 8.85
N VAL A 193 18.13 -15.08 8.59
CA VAL A 193 17.72 -16.04 9.63
C VAL A 193 18.78 -16.18 10.74
N ASP A 194 20.02 -15.86 10.46
CA ASP A 194 21.13 -15.87 11.45
C ASP A 194 20.95 -14.75 12.50
N ASP A 195 20.22 -13.70 12.17
CA ASP A 195 19.91 -12.59 13.08
C ASP A 195 18.75 -12.91 14.04
N ALA A 196 18.19 -14.12 14.02
CA ALA A 196 17.02 -14.47 14.84
C ALA A 196 17.24 -14.24 16.35
N ALA A 197 18.44 -14.52 16.88
CA ALA A 197 18.76 -14.25 18.29
C ALA A 197 18.85 -12.75 18.60
N HIS A 198 19.17 -11.90 17.62
CA HIS A 198 19.14 -10.46 17.72
C HIS A 198 17.71 -9.94 17.67
N LEU A 199 16.91 -10.39 16.70
CA LEU A 199 15.51 -10.00 16.53
C LEU A 199 14.64 -10.43 17.73
N ALA A 200 14.94 -11.57 18.38
CA ALA A 200 14.24 -12.00 19.59
C ALA A 200 14.34 -11.01 20.76
N LYS A 201 15.32 -10.09 20.77
CA LYS A 201 15.38 -9.01 21.76
C LYS A 201 14.25 -7.99 21.62
N LEU A 202 13.59 -7.95 20.45
CA LEU A 202 12.39 -7.13 20.22
C LEU A 202 11.18 -7.62 21.03
N ASP A 203 11.16 -8.87 21.48
CA ASP A 203 10.07 -9.47 22.26
C ASP A 203 9.84 -8.75 23.59
N GLU A 204 10.87 -8.06 24.15
CA GLU A 204 10.76 -7.27 25.38
C GLU A 204 9.83 -6.06 25.23
N PHE A 205 9.57 -5.59 24.00
CA PHE A 205 8.92 -4.29 23.77
C PHE A 205 7.41 -4.37 23.47
N ASN A 206 6.78 -5.54 23.59
CA ASN A 206 5.35 -5.72 23.35
C ASN A 206 4.92 -5.09 22.00
N LEU A 207 5.62 -5.46 20.91
CA LEU A 207 5.31 -5.00 19.58
C LEU A 207 4.09 -5.73 19.02
N LEU A 208 3.30 -5.04 18.20
CA LEU A 208 2.20 -5.66 17.44
C LEU A 208 2.72 -6.73 16.48
N LEU A 209 3.84 -6.44 15.82
CA LEU A 209 4.45 -7.31 14.81
C LEU A 209 5.86 -6.83 14.43
N ILE A 210 6.62 -7.73 13.82
CA ILE A 210 7.81 -7.45 13.01
C ILE A 210 7.44 -7.67 11.55
N GLU A 211 7.46 -6.60 10.74
CA GLU A 211 7.14 -6.64 9.32
C GLU A 211 8.37 -6.97 8.49
N GLN A 212 8.24 -7.94 7.58
CA GLN A 212 9.20 -8.40 6.58
C GLN A 212 10.66 -8.39 7.07
N PRO A 213 11.00 -9.22 8.07
CA PRO A 213 12.36 -9.25 8.60
C PRO A 213 13.40 -9.77 7.60
N LEU A 214 13.06 -10.79 6.80
CA LEU A 214 13.99 -11.47 5.89
C LEU A 214 13.68 -11.15 4.42
N PRO A 215 14.61 -11.47 3.48
CA PRO A 215 14.37 -11.32 2.05
C PRO A 215 13.02 -11.89 1.59
N GLU A 216 12.44 -11.28 0.56
CA GLU A 216 11.07 -11.59 0.10
C GLU A 216 10.92 -13.04 -0.39
N GLU A 217 11.99 -13.63 -0.94
CA GLU A 217 12.01 -15.00 -1.44
C GLU A 217 12.25 -16.04 -0.32
N ASP A 218 12.71 -15.61 0.87
CA ASP A 218 13.04 -16.53 1.97
C ASP A 218 11.84 -16.86 2.87
N ILE A 219 10.78 -17.43 2.27
CA ILE A 219 9.59 -17.87 3.01
C ILE A 219 9.93 -18.96 4.04
N VAL A 220 10.87 -19.85 3.71
CA VAL A 220 11.31 -20.92 4.61
C VAL A 220 12.09 -20.36 5.80
N GLY A 221 12.95 -19.36 5.57
CA GLY A 221 13.64 -18.66 6.66
C GLY A 221 12.65 -17.99 7.62
N HIS A 222 11.53 -17.43 7.13
CA HIS A 222 10.49 -16.88 7.99
C HIS A 222 9.84 -17.97 8.87
N VAL A 223 9.66 -19.20 8.39
CA VAL A 223 9.20 -20.33 9.21
C VAL A 223 10.19 -20.64 10.35
N GLU A 224 11.50 -20.61 10.07
CA GLU A 224 12.52 -20.84 11.10
C GLU A 224 12.59 -19.66 12.08
N LEU A 225 12.44 -18.43 11.60
CA LEU A 225 12.43 -17.25 12.45
C LEU A 225 11.20 -17.23 13.38
N SER A 226 10.02 -17.58 12.89
CA SER A 226 8.76 -17.59 13.68
C SER A 226 8.78 -18.58 14.86
N LYS A 227 9.67 -19.56 14.85
CA LYS A 227 9.89 -20.49 15.98
C LYS A 227 10.81 -19.92 17.06
N ARG A 228 11.56 -18.87 16.75
CA ARG A 228 12.65 -18.31 17.57
C ARG A 228 12.36 -16.94 18.12
N VAL A 229 11.33 -16.24 17.57
CA VAL A 229 10.90 -14.91 17.95
C VAL A 229 9.46 -14.99 18.43
N GLY A 230 9.17 -14.40 19.58
CA GLY A 230 7.83 -14.40 20.19
C GLY A 230 6.89 -13.34 19.59
N THR A 231 7.45 -12.25 19.07
CA THR A 231 6.69 -11.18 18.40
C THR A 231 6.11 -11.70 17.09
N PRO A 232 4.82 -11.46 16.78
CA PRO A 232 4.19 -11.91 15.55
C PRO A 232 4.95 -11.44 14.30
N ILE A 233 5.20 -12.36 13.36
CA ILE A 233 5.79 -12.03 12.05
C ILE A 233 4.68 -11.63 11.09
N CYS A 234 4.86 -10.50 10.41
CA CYS A 234 4.03 -10.01 9.34
C CYS A 234 4.78 -10.05 8.00
N LEU A 235 4.19 -10.61 6.97
CA LEU A 235 4.76 -10.55 5.63
C LEU A 235 4.16 -9.42 4.80
N ASP A 236 5.04 -8.69 4.10
CA ASP A 236 4.77 -7.62 3.15
C ASP A 236 5.28 -8.00 1.77
N GLU A 237 6.55 -7.75 1.47
CA GLU A 237 7.16 -7.94 0.16
C GLU A 237 7.00 -9.37 -0.36
N SER A 238 7.04 -10.36 0.51
CA SER A 238 6.85 -11.78 0.16
C SER A 238 5.46 -12.08 -0.39
N ILE A 239 4.42 -11.32 -0.05
CA ILE A 239 3.03 -11.63 -0.42
C ILE A 239 2.69 -10.96 -1.74
N THR A 240 2.81 -11.69 -2.84
CA THR A 240 2.57 -11.19 -4.20
C THR A 240 1.26 -11.72 -4.83
N SER A 241 0.58 -12.69 -4.20
CA SER A 241 -0.68 -13.25 -4.70
C SER A 241 -1.41 -14.03 -3.60
N TYR A 242 -2.67 -14.38 -3.89
CA TYR A 242 -3.46 -15.31 -3.07
C TYR A 242 -2.75 -16.63 -2.82
N ASP A 243 -2.16 -17.23 -3.86
CA ASP A 243 -1.51 -18.54 -3.72
C ASP A 243 -0.25 -18.45 -2.84
N VAL A 244 0.52 -17.37 -2.94
CA VAL A 244 1.68 -17.13 -2.05
C VAL A 244 1.21 -16.89 -0.62
N ALA A 245 0.18 -16.07 -0.41
CA ALA A 245 -0.40 -15.84 0.92
C ALA A 245 -0.88 -17.15 1.55
N ARG A 246 -1.62 -17.97 0.79
CA ARG A 246 -2.09 -19.28 1.24
C ARG A 246 -0.92 -20.18 1.62
N GLY A 247 0.09 -20.29 0.76
CA GLY A 247 1.27 -21.11 0.99
C GLY A 247 2.05 -20.68 2.24
N ALA A 248 2.28 -19.38 2.42
CA ALA A 248 2.97 -18.84 3.59
C ALA A 248 2.22 -19.15 4.90
N LEU A 249 0.89 -19.03 4.89
CA LEU A 249 0.05 -19.39 6.04
C LEU A 249 0.02 -20.90 6.29
N ASP A 250 -0.04 -21.72 5.24
CA ASP A 250 -0.07 -23.18 5.35
C ASP A 250 1.18 -23.75 6.04
N ILE A 251 2.34 -23.08 5.88
CA ILE A 251 3.61 -23.49 6.53
C ILE A 251 3.96 -22.67 7.77
N ASN A 252 3.07 -21.77 8.22
CA ASN A 252 3.27 -20.90 9.38
C ASN A 252 4.50 -19.96 9.26
N ALA A 253 4.74 -19.43 8.06
CA ALA A 253 5.79 -18.43 7.84
C ALA A 253 5.45 -17.07 8.47
N CYS A 254 4.18 -16.77 8.67
CA CYS A 254 3.68 -15.56 9.32
C CYS A 254 2.34 -15.80 10.02
N SER A 255 1.97 -14.88 10.89
CA SER A 255 0.68 -14.85 11.58
C SER A 255 -0.15 -13.59 11.24
N ILE A 256 0.43 -12.67 10.46
CA ILE A 256 -0.20 -11.41 10.02
C ILE A 256 0.21 -11.17 8.57
N ILE A 257 -0.68 -10.59 7.76
CA ILE A 257 -0.37 -10.19 6.39
C ILE A 257 -0.63 -8.70 6.21
N ASN A 258 0.35 -8.00 5.64
CA ASN A 258 0.19 -6.67 5.07
C ASN A 258 -0.33 -6.80 3.64
N ILE A 259 -1.50 -6.26 3.33
CA ILE A 259 -2.07 -6.26 1.98
C ILE A 259 -1.83 -4.91 1.32
N LYS A 260 -1.11 -4.92 0.20
CA LYS A 260 -0.88 -3.75 -0.65
C LYS A 260 -1.41 -4.02 -2.06
N PRO A 261 -2.49 -3.36 -2.51
CA PRO A 261 -3.09 -3.63 -3.81
C PRO A 261 -2.10 -3.55 -4.98
N GLY A 262 -1.19 -2.56 -4.96
CA GLY A 262 -0.16 -2.44 -5.98
C GLY A 262 0.75 -3.67 -6.07
N ARG A 263 1.16 -4.21 -4.93
CA ARG A 263 2.07 -5.37 -4.87
C ARG A 263 1.42 -6.67 -5.31
N VAL A 264 0.12 -6.85 -5.09
CA VAL A 264 -0.59 -8.11 -5.40
C VAL A 264 -1.34 -8.07 -6.73
N GLY A 265 -1.33 -6.94 -7.44
CA GLY A 265 -1.91 -6.83 -8.78
C GLY A 265 -3.32 -6.25 -8.84
N GLY A 266 -3.84 -5.69 -7.74
CA GLY A 266 -5.09 -4.94 -7.72
C GLY A 266 -6.00 -5.23 -6.52
N TYR A 267 -7.18 -4.62 -6.52
CA TYR A 267 -8.15 -4.70 -5.42
C TYR A 267 -8.92 -6.02 -5.41
N LEU A 268 -9.15 -6.63 -6.57
CA LEU A 268 -9.80 -7.94 -6.66
C LEU A 268 -8.92 -9.03 -6.02
N GLU A 269 -7.62 -9.05 -6.30
CA GLU A 269 -6.70 -9.98 -5.66
C GLU A 269 -6.51 -9.66 -4.18
N SER A 270 -6.44 -8.38 -3.80
CA SER A 270 -6.40 -7.95 -2.40
C SER A 270 -7.60 -8.47 -1.61
N LYS A 271 -8.80 -8.39 -2.19
CA LYS A 271 -10.02 -8.95 -1.58
C LYS A 271 -9.94 -10.46 -1.41
N ARG A 272 -9.42 -11.19 -2.40
CA ARG A 272 -9.23 -12.65 -2.29
C ARG A 272 -8.28 -13.02 -1.15
N ILE A 273 -7.17 -12.27 -0.98
CA ILE A 273 -6.22 -12.47 0.12
C ILE A 273 -6.89 -12.14 1.46
N HIS A 274 -7.63 -11.02 1.53
CA HIS A 274 -8.42 -10.66 2.71
C HIS A 274 -9.40 -11.77 3.10
N ASP A 275 -10.21 -12.29 2.16
CA ASP A 275 -11.23 -13.32 2.41
C ASP A 275 -10.56 -14.62 2.91
N LEU A 276 -9.40 -15.00 2.37
CA LEU A 276 -8.59 -16.11 2.87
C LEU A 276 -8.19 -15.88 4.34
N CYS A 277 -7.60 -14.72 4.64
CA CYS A 277 -7.14 -14.39 5.98
C CYS A 277 -8.31 -14.35 6.98
N LEU A 278 -9.43 -13.74 6.61
CA LEU A 278 -10.64 -13.67 7.42
C LEU A 278 -11.17 -15.08 7.73
N SER A 279 -11.22 -15.97 6.74
CA SER A 279 -11.67 -17.36 6.93
C SER A 279 -10.78 -18.17 7.87
N ARG A 280 -9.52 -17.77 8.04
CA ARG A 280 -8.52 -18.42 8.90
C ARG A 280 -8.32 -17.70 10.25
N GLY A 281 -9.01 -16.59 10.49
CA GLY A 281 -8.81 -15.76 11.68
C GLY A 281 -7.45 -15.07 11.73
N VAL A 282 -6.81 -14.87 10.57
CA VAL A 282 -5.51 -14.16 10.44
C VAL A 282 -5.77 -12.67 10.30
N PRO A 283 -5.27 -11.82 11.22
CA PRO A 283 -5.41 -10.39 11.12
C PRO A 283 -4.64 -9.84 9.91
N VAL A 284 -5.22 -8.83 9.27
CA VAL A 284 -4.58 -8.11 8.16
C VAL A 284 -4.64 -6.61 8.39
N TRP A 285 -3.79 -5.88 7.67
CA TRP A 285 -3.82 -4.43 7.59
C TRP A 285 -3.42 -3.96 6.19
N CYS A 286 -3.83 -2.74 5.83
CA CYS A 286 -3.54 -2.15 4.53
C CYS A 286 -2.26 -1.33 4.60
N GLY A 287 -1.23 -1.78 3.91
CA GLY A 287 0.02 -1.04 3.76
C GLY A 287 -0.11 0.10 2.76
N GLY A 288 0.80 1.07 2.85
CA GLY A 288 0.90 2.22 1.94
C GLY A 288 2.16 2.16 1.09
N MET A 289 2.06 2.82 -0.07
CA MET A 289 3.17 3.04 -1.02
C MET A 289 3.33 4.53 -1.37
N LEU A 290 3.07 5.42 -0.40
CA LEU A 290 3.10 6.88 -0.56
C LEU A 290 2.11 7.37 -1.64
N GLU A 291 0.92 6.75 -1.68
CA GLU A 291 -0.13 7.09 -2.63
C GLU A 291 -0.62 8.53 -2.45
N THR A 292 -1.01 9.13 -3.56
CA THR A 292 -1.84 10.34 -3.56
C THR A 292 -3.29 10.01 -3.19
N GLY A 293 -4.15 11.00 -3.15
CA GLY A 293 -5.54 10.80 -2.78
C GLY A 293 -6.29 9.79 -3.67
N ILE A 294 -5.83 9.52 -4.89
CA ILE A 294 -6.45 8.53 -5.79
C ILE A 294 -6.24 7.11 -5.23
N GLY A 295 -4.99 6.70 -5.02
CA GLY A 295 -4.68 5.39 -4.47
C GLY A 295 -5.12 5.27 -3.00
N ARG A 296 -5.00 6.36 -2.22
CA ARG A 296 -5.42 6.40 -0.83
C ARG A 296 -6.92 6.18 -0.65
N ALA A 297 -7.77 6.79 -1.49
CA ALA A 297 -9.21 6.59 -1.48
C ALA A 297 -9.57 5.11 -1.65
N ALA A 298 -8.95 4.46 -2.63
CA ALA A 298 -9.18 3.05 -2.90
C ALA A 298 -8.64 2.14 -1.78
N ASN A 299 -7.48 2.48 -1.18
CA ASN A 299 -6.94 1.76 -0.03
C ASN A 299 -7.82 1.90 1.22
N LEU A 300 -8.43 3.06 1.46
CA LEU A 300 -9.40 3.24 2.54
C LEU A 300 -10.64 2.37 2.34
N ALA A 301 -11.14 2.27 1.11
CA ALA A 301 -12.26 1.38 0.78
C ALA A 301 -11.92 -0.09 1.08
N LEU A 302 -10.71 -0.54 0.75
CA LEU A 302 -10.22 -1.88 1.05
C LEU A 302 -10.05 -2.09 2.57
N ALA A 303 -9.40 -1.14 3.25
CA ALA A 303 -9.13 -1.23 4.68
C ALA A 303 -10.41 -1.19 5.56
N ALA A 304 -11.55 -0.87 4.97
CA ALA A 304 -12.85 -0.88 5.64
C ALA A 304 -13.53 -2.27 5.65
N LEU A 305 -12.91 -3.32 5.08
CA LEU A 305 -13.42 -4.68 5.16
C LEU A 305 -13.21 -5.27 6.58
N PRO A 306 -14.05 -6.23 7.00
CA PRO A 306 -14.08 -6.70 8.40
C PRO A 306 -12.79 -7.35 8.89
N GLY A 307 -11.97 -7.94 8.00
CA GLY A 307 -10.70 -8.60 8.35
C GLY A 307 -9.54 -7.64 8.61
N PHE A 308 -9.66 -6.36 8.23
CA PHE A 308 -8.66 -5.34 8.51
C PHE A 308 -8.77 -4.85 9.96
N THR A 309 -8.22 -5.64 10.87
CA THR A 309 -8.35 -5.41 12.32
C THR A 309 -7.19 -4.61 12.93
N LEU A 310 -6.12 -4.44 12.18
CA LEU A 310 -4.96 -3.64 12.61
C LEU A 310 -4.93 -2.30 11.88
N PRO A 311 -4.50 -1.19 12.56
CA PRO A 311 -4.39 0.12 11.91
C PRO A 311 -3.42 0.09 10.74
N GLY A 312 -3.87 0.55 9.57
CA GLY A 312 -3.09 0.57 8.33
C GLY A 312 -2.17 1.78 8.15
N ASP A 313 -1.39 1.78 7.07
CA ASP A 313 -0.60 2.95 6.63
C ASP A 313 -1.45 3.89 5.73
N THR A 314 -2.75 3.99 6.01
CA THR A 314 -3.69 4.91 5.37
C THR A 314 -3.59 6.31 6.02
N SER A 315 -2.42 6.93 5.95
CA SER A 315 -2.12 8.20 6.61
C SER A 315 -2.84 9.39 5.97
N ALA A 316 -3.00 10.49 6.71
CA ALA A 316 -3.52 11.76 6.18
C ALA A 316 -2.67 12.29 5.02
N SER A 317 -3.28 13.03 4.07
CA SER A 317 -2.57 13.57 2.89
C SER A 317 -1.38 14.45 3.28
N LYS A 318 -1.53 15.29 4.31
CA LYS A 318 -0.46 16.19 4.84
C LYS A 318 0.79 15.45 5.31
N ARG A 319 0.71 14.12 5.55
CA ARG A 319 1.86 13.30 5.90
C ARG A 319 2.92 13.28 4.79
N TYR A 320 2.47 13.31 3.55
CA TYR A 320 3.35 13.15 2.39
C TYR A 320 3.38 14.38 1.49
N PHE A 321 2.27 15.12 1.36
CA PHE A 321 2.14 16.15 0.34
C PHE A 321 1.65 17.47 0.94
N THR A 322 2.24 18.57 0.50
CA THR A 322 1.74 19.92 0.80
C THR A 322 0.39 20.16 0.13
N GLN A 323 0.22 19.64 -1.08
CA GLN A 323 -1.02 19.68 -1.84
C GLN A 323 -1.22 18.32 -2.51
N ASP A 324 -2.35 17.67 -2.21
CA ASP A 324 -2.73 16.40 -2.83
C ASP A 324 -3.49 16.65 -4.13
N VAL A 325 -3.51 15.66 -5.03
CA VAL A 325 -4.24 15.72 -6.32
C VAL A 325 -5.76 15.62 -6.16
N THR A 326 -6.24 15.25 -4.98
CA THR A 326 -7.66 15.21 -4.62
C THR A 326 -7.92 16.12 -3.43
N THR A 327 -9.19 16.23 -2.99
CA THR A 327 -9.49 16.76 -1.66
C THR A 327 -8.67 15.98 -0.62
N PRO A 328 -7.92 16.66 0.27
CA PRO A 328 -7.06 15.98 1.23
C PRO A 328 -7.83 15.07 2.18
N PHE A 329 -7.25 13.92 2.48
CA PHE A 329 -7.69 13.07 3.58
C PHE A 329 -7.09 13.56 4.88
N GLU A 330 -7.94 13.69 5.90
CA GLU A 330 -7.57 14.16 7.22
C GLU A 330 -7.82 13.07 8.27
N ILE A 331 -7.01 13.10 9.34
CA ILE A 331 -7.20 12.25 10.50
C ILE A 331 -8.02 12.99 11.54
N VAL A 332 -9.07 12.33 12.04
CA VAL A 332 -9.93 12.86 13.10
C VAL A 332 -10.07 11.77 14.16
N ASP A 333 -9.67 12.08 15.39
CA ASP A 333 -9.70 11.13 16.53
C ASP A 333 -9.07 9.77 16.23
N GLY A 334 -7.98 9.75 15.45
CA GLY A 334 -7.25 8.53 15.10
C GLY A 334 -7.77 7.79 13.87
N TYR A 335 -8.79 8.30 13.20
CA TYR A 335 -9.46 7.67 12.07
C TYR A 335 -9.49 8.55 10.84
N ILE A 336 -9.62 7.92 9.69
CA ILE A 336 -9.89 8.58 8.41
C ILE A 336 -11.21 8.04 7.86
N ASP A 337 -12.08 8.94 7.38
CA ASP A 337 -13.36 8.59 6.80
C ASP A 337 -13.17 7.80 5.49
N VAL A 338 -13.96 6.74 5.32
CA VAL A 338 -13.98 5.93 4.10
C VAL A 338 -14.80 6.65 3.04
N PRO A 339 -14.23 6.90 1.83
CA PRO A 339 -15.00 7.49 0.74
C PRO A 339 -16.20 6.62 0.36
N ASN A 340 -17.38 7.18 0.39
CA ASN A 340 -18.63 6.46 0.11
C ASN A 340 -19.41 7.03 -1.10
N THR A 341 -18.79 7.85 -1.92
CA THR A 341 -19.36 8.28 -3.21
C THR A 341 -18.98 7.30 -4.32
N VAL A 342 -19.60 7.45 -5.50
CA VAL A 342 -19.43 6.52 -6.62
C VAL A 342 -17.97 6.35 -7.06
N GLY A 343 -17.64 5.16 -7.55
CA GLY A 343 -16.28 4.79 -7.93
C GLY A 343 -15.37 4.66 -6.71
N ILE A 344 -14.12 5.10 -6.83
CA ILE A 344 -13.16 5.16 -5.70
C ILE A 344 -13.49 6.26 -4.70
N GLY A 345 -14.55 7.04 -4.95
CA GLY A 345 -15.05 8.06 -4.03
C GLY A 345 -14.38 9.43 -4.14
N VAL A 346 -13.42 9.60 -5.03
CA VAL A 346 -12.74 10.88 -5.29
C VAL A 346 -12.59 11.13 -6.79
N ARG A 347 -12.27 12.38 -7.16
CA ARG A 347 -11.80 12.76 -8.49
C ARG A 347 -10.55 13.63 -8.35
N PRO A 348 -9.62 13.59 -9.30
CA PRO A 348 -8.52 14.55 -9.32
C PRO A 348 -9.05 15.98 -9.46
N ILE A 349 -8.41 16.90 -8.75
CA ILE A 349 -8.59 18.34 -8.97
C ILE A 349 -7.80 18.70 -10.23
N THR A 350 -8.51 19.07 -11.29
CA THR A 350 -7.94 19.24 -12.64
C THR A 350 -6.75 20.20 -12.66
N GLU A 351 -6.86 21.33 -11.96
CA GLU A 351 -5.80 22.36 -11.91
C GLU A 351 -4.57 21.84 -11.19
N VAL A 352 -4.74 21.07 -10.10
CA VAL A 352 -3.64 20.51 -9.31
C VAL A 352 -2.93 19.42 -10.09
N LEU A 353 -3.69 18.45 -10.62
CA LEU A 353 -3.12 17.38 -11.43
C LEU A 353 -2.43 17.96 -12.68
N GLY A 354 -3.05 18.95 -13.34
CA GLY A 354 -2.47 19.62 -14.52
C GLY A 354 -1.12 20.27 -14.23
N ALA A 355 -0.98 20.93 -13.06
CA ALA A 355 0.27 21.56 -12.65
C ALA A 355 1.41 20.55 -12.36
N MET A 356 1.06 19.32 -11.97
CA MET A 356 2.02 18.24 -11.68
C MET A 356 2.31 17.36 -12.91
N THR A 357 1.48 17.43 -13.96
CA THR A 357 1.57 16.57 -15.14
C THR A 357 2.69 17.01 -16.06
N SER A 358 3.59 16.10 -16.37
CA SER A 358 4.67 16.29 -17.34
C SER A 358 4.33 15.77 -18.75
N ARG A 359 3.49 14.73 -18.85
CA ARG A 359 3.09 14.09 -20.10
C ARG A 359 1.78 13.34 -19.96
N VAL A 360 1.00 13.32 -21.05
CA VAL A 360 -0.18 12.46 -21.21
C VAL A 360 -0.06 11.70 -22.52
N ASP A 361 -0.06 10.38 -22.46
CA ASP A 361 -0.10 9.50 -23.63
C ASP A 361 -1.50 8.90 -23.75
N SER A 362 -2.12 9.00 -24.92
CA SER A 362 -3.51 8.58 -25.16
C SER A 362 -3.57 7.43 -26.17
N TYR A 363 -4.30 6.38 -25.82
CA TYR A 363 -4.47 5.14 -26.61
C TYR A 363 -5.94 4.95 -26.92
N SER A 364 -6.32 5.12 -28.20
CA SER A 364 -7.69 4.90 -28.66
C SER A 364 -8.04 3.42 -28.59
N ILE A 365 -9.21 3.11 -28.04
CA ILE A 365 -9.75 1.76 -28.00
C ILE A 365 -10.69 1.61 -29.20
N THR A 366 -10.26 0.83 -30.18
CA THR A 366 -11.08 0.46 -31.33
C THR A 366 -12.08 -0.62 -30.95
N LYS A 367 -13.24 -0.61 -31.66
CA LYS A 367 -14.33 -1.58 -31.46
C LYS A 367 -13.89 -3.00 -31.78
#